data_41910d17fe6314f38f60296099eb5efa
#
_entry.id   41910d17fe6314f38f60296099eb5efa
#
_cell.length_a   1.000
_cell.length_b   1.000
_cell.length_c   1.000
_cell.angle_alpha   90.00
_cell.angle_beta   90.00
_cell.angle_gamma   90.00
#
_symmetry.space_group_name_H-M   'P 1'
#
loop_
_entity.id
_entity.type
_entity.pdbx_description
1 polymer ?
#
loop_
_entity_poly.entity_id
_entity_poly.type
_entity_poly.pdbx_seq_one_letter_code
_entity_poly.pdbx_strand_id
1 'polypeptide(L)'
;MAQASSPTYSYTERKRIRKSFGKRESVLNVPYLLTMQKDSYVAFLQKDVPPQKRKPEGLQAAFLSAFPIVSHNGFVEMKFIEFNMAKPAFDTRECQQRGLTYAAAVRAKLQMIIYDRESPQAKTVKEIKEQEVYMGE
;
A
#
# COMPACT_ATOMS: atom_id res chain seq x y z
N MET A 1 -27.17 -26.77 6.48
CA MET A 1 -26.42 -25.53 6.20
C MET A 1 -25.70 -25.15 7.49
N ALA A 2 -24.37 -25.31 7.51
CA ALA A 2 -23.57 -24.97 8.67
C ALA A 2 -23.49 -23.42 8.77
N GLN A 3 -24.06 -22.87 9.83
CA GLN A 3 -23.88 -21.45 10.17
C GLN A 3 -22.41 -21.24 10.51
N ALA A 4 -21.71 -20.45 9.70
CA ALA A 4 -20.39 -19.99 10.03
C ALA A 4 -20.47 -19.17 11.32
N SER A 5 -19.92 -19.72 12.41
CA SER A 5 -19.80 -18.98 13.66
C SER A 5 -18.95 -17.74 13.42
N SER A 6 -19.55 -16.57 13.60
CA SER A 6 -18.81 -15.31 13.54
C SER A 6 -17.65 -15.35 14.55
N PRO A 7 -16.44 -14.96 14.15
CA PRO A 7 -15.29 -15.00 15.04
C PRO A 7 -15.54 -14.09 16.25
N THR A 8 -15.39 -14.65 17.44
CA THR A 8 -15.50 -13.89 18.68
C THR A 8 -14.19 -13.13 18.89
N TYR A 9 -14.18 -11.85 18.60
CA TYR A 9 -13.02 -11.00 18.84
C TYR A 9 -12.87 -10.70 20.33
N SER A 10 -11.74 -11.08 20.92
CA SER A 10 -11.35 -10.68 22.27
C SER A 10 -10.31 -9.56 22.18
N TYR A 11 -10.65 -8.38 22.68
CA TYR A 11 -9.76 -7.22 22.73
C TYR A 11 -8.82 -7.20 23.94
N THR A 12 -8.75 -8.30 24.70
CA THR A 12 -7.86 -8.41 25.85
C THR A 12 -6.91 -9.58 25.67
N GLU A 13 -5.66 -9.43 26.12
CA GLU A 13 -4.64 -10.50 26.13
C GLU A 13 -5.13 -11.75 26.88
N ARG A 14 -5.98 -11.55 27.87
CA ARG A 14 -6.68 -12.62 28.56
C ARG A 14 -7.95 -12.92 27.80
N LYS A 15 -7.99 -14.03 27.10
CA LYS A 15 -9.19 -14.54 26.40
C LYS A 15 -10.37 -14.61 27.38
N ARG A 16 -11.13 -13.55 27.47
CA ARG A 16 -12.38 -13.56 28.26
C ARG A 16 -13.44 -14.24 27.43
N ILE A 17 -13.90 -15.38 27.91
CA ILE A 17 -15.06 -16.07 27.36
C ILE A 17 -16.29 -15.30 27.80
N ARG A 18 -17.01 -14.69 26.87
CA ARG A 18 -18.32 -14.09 27.15
C ARG A 18 -19.32 -15.18 27.43
N LYS A 19 -19.92 -15.11 28.60
CA LYS A 19 -21.04 -15.98 28.96
C LYS A 19 -22.31 -15.45 28.30
N SER A 20 -23.01 -16.30 27.56
CA SER A 20 -24.36 -16.00 27.09
C SER A 20 -25.35 -16.33 28.17
N PHE A 21 -26.18 -15.35 28.57
CA PHE A 21 -27.23 -15.53 29.59
C PHE A 21 -28.60 -15.88 29.01
N GLY A 22 -28.68 -16.30 27.78
CA GLY A 22 -29.91 -16.72 27.14
C GLY A 22 -29.71 -17.39 25.79
N LYS A 23 -30.68 -18.16 25.37
CA LYS A 23 -30.75 -18.85 24.09
C LYS A 23 -31.34 -17.95 22.95
N ARG A 24 -31.36 -16.64 23.12
CA ARG A 24 -31.91 -15.75 22.11
C ARG A 24 -30.93 -15.64 20.97
N GLU A 25 -31.42 -15.89 19.78
CA GLU A 25 -30.64 -15.62 18.56
C GLU A 25 -30.39 -14.12 18.43
N SER A 26 -29.20 -13.79 17.96
CA SER A 26 -28.84 -12.40 17.68
C SER A 26 -29.70 -11.87 16.54
N VAL A 27 -30.48 -10.85 16.78
CA VAL A 27 -31.39 -10.22 15.80
C VAL A 27 -30.55 -9.43 14.76
N LEU A 28 -29.38 -8.91 15.18
CA LEU A 28 -28.48 -8.15 14.35
C LEU A 28 -27.03 -8.60 14.63
N ASN A 29 -26.30 -8.89 13.58
CA ASN A 29 -24.86 -9.07 13.69
C ASN A 29 -24.21 -7.71 13.90
N VAL A 30 -23.34 -7.62 14.91
CA VAL A 30 -22.57 -6.39 15.12
C VAL A 30 -21.63 -6.19 13.92
N PRO A 31 -21.74 -5.08 13.17
CA PRO A 31 -20.84 -4.83 12.07
C PRO A 31 -19.42 -4.62 12.57
N TYR A 32 -18.44 -4.97 11.72
CA TYR A 32 -17.05 -4.66 12.01
C TYR A 32 -16.82 -3.16 11.86
N LEU A 33 -16.70 -2.46 12.99
CA LEU A 33 -16.70 -0.98 13.02
C LEU A 33 -15.50 -0.33 12.32
N LEU A 34 -14.40 -1.07 12.15
CA LEU A 34 -13.18 -0.59 11.47
C LEU A 34 -13.16 -0.88 9.97
N THR A 35 -14.21 -1.50 9.42
CA THR A 35 -14.27 -1.89 8.01
C THR A 35 -14.03 -0.70 7.10
N MET A 36 -14.67 0.43 7.37
CA MET A 36 -14.56 1.63 6.54
C MET A 36 -13.11 2.15 6.47
N GLN A 37 -12.40 2.19 7.59
CA GLN A 37 -10.99 2.61 7.62
C GLN A 37 -10.10 1.62 6.87
N LYS A 38 -10.26 0.34 7.11
CA LYS A 38 -9.46 -0.71 6.45
C LYS A 38 -9.72 -0.76 4.95
N ASP A 39 -10.97 -0.72 4.53
CA ASP A 39 -11.31 -0.79 3.12
C ASP A 39 -10.82 0.45 2.37
N SER A 40 -10.92 1.64 2.97
CA SER A 40 -10.38 2.86 2.38
C SER A 40 -8.86 2.82 2.24
N TYR A 41 -8.16 2.26 3.22
CA TYR A 41 -6.71 2.13 3.18
C TYR A 41 -6.26 1.07 2.15
N VAL A 42 -6.94 -0.06 2.07
CA VAL A 42 -6.71 -1.07 1.03
C VAL A 42 -6.94 -0.48 -0.36
N ALA A 43 -8.01 0.28 -0.54
CA ALA A 43 -8.29 0.96 -1.80
C ALA A 43 -7.23 2.02 -2.14
N PHE A 44 -6.74 2.75 -1.16
CA PHE A 44 -5.66 3.73 -1.33
C PHE A 44 -4.36 3.08 -1.79
N LEU A 45 -3.95 1.99 -1.16
CA LEU A 45 -2.67 1.32 -1.44
C LEU A 45 -2.73 0.46 -2.70
N GLN A 46 -3.86 -0.15 -3.02
CA GLN A 46 -4.03 -1.10 -4.12
C GLN A 46 -2.92 -2.18 -4.14
N LYS A 47 -2.50 -2.65 -2.96
CA LYS A 47 -1.36 -3.56 -2.79
C LYS A 47 -1.53 -4.87 -3.55
N ASP A 48 -2.73 -5.46 -3.45
CA ASP A 48 -3.04 -6.78 -4.02
C ASP A 48 -3.41 -6.73 -5.51
N VAL A 49 -3.52 -5.53 -6.06
CA VAL A 49 -3.83 -5.32 -7.48
C VAL A 49 -2.53 -5.31 -8.29
N PRO A 50 -2.42 -6.11 -9.37
CA PRO A 50 -1.26 -6.07 -10.26
C PRO A 50 -1.02 -4.63 -10.78
N PRO A 51 0.23 -4.17 -10.90
CA PRO A 51 0.56 -2.78 -11.27
C PRO A 51 -0.15 -2.29 -12.52
N GLN A 52 -0.31 -3.17 -13.52
CA GLN A 52 -0.95 -2.86 -14.80
C GLN A 52 -2.47 -2.64 -14.72
N LYS A 53 -3.10 -3.16 -13.66
CA LYS A 53 -4.56 -3.08 -13.46
C LYS A 53 -4.96 -2.07 -12.38
N ARG A 54 -4.00 -1.37 -11.79
CA ARG A 54 -4.27 -0.36 -10.77
C ARG A 54 -5.02 0.82 -11.34
N LYS A 55 -6.04 1.25 -10.61
CA LYS A 55 -6.79 2.45 -10.96
C LYS A 55 -5.95 3.70 -10.62
N PRO A 56 -6.13 4.81 -11.34
CA PRO A 56 -5.45 6.08 -11.04
C PRO A 56 -6.10 6.78 -9.82
N GLU A 57 -6.11 6.08 -8.68
CA GLU A 57 -6.69 6.51 -7.42
C GLU A 57 -5.66 6.29 -6.29
N GLY A 58 -5.77 7.05 -5.22
CA GLY A 58 -4.93 6.91 -4.03
C GLY A 58 -3.45 7.10 -4.31
N LEU A 59 -2.61 6.16 -3.88
CA LEU A 59 -1.15 6.23 -4.04
C LEU A 59 -0.72 6.22 -5.51
N GLN A 60 -1.41 5.45 -6.36
CA GLN A 60 -1.15 5.44 -7.80
C GLN A 60 -1.40 6.82 -8.43
N ALA A 61 -2.48 7.49 -8.05
CA ALA A 61 -2.77 8.85 -8.52
C ALA A 61 -1.71 9.85 -8.07
N ALA A 62 -1.19 9.72 -6.85
CA ALA A 62 -0.12 10.58 -6.34
C ALA A 62 1.15 10.46 -7.20
N PHE A 63 1.58 9.25 -7.52
CA PHE A 63 2.71 9.05 -8.43
C PHE A 63 2.44 9.61 -9.83
N LEU A 64 1.26 9.32 -10.39
CA LEU A 64 0.91 9.81 -11.73
C LEU A 64 0.80 11.33 -11.81
N SER A 65 0.45 12.01 -10.72
CA SER A 65 0.40 13.47 -10.68
C SER A 65 1.77 14.13 -10.62
N ALA A 66 2.75 13.45 -9.97
CA ALA A 66 4.10 13.96 -9.83
C ALA A 66 4.95 13.71 -11.09
N PHE A 67 4.68 12.67 -11.83
CA PHE A 67 5.42 12.29 -13.04
C PHE A 67 4.58 12.51 -14.30
N PRO A 68 5.24 12.82 -15.44
CA PRO A 68 6.67 12.86 -15.68
C PRO A 68 7.34 14.15 -15.15
N ILE A 69 8.59 14.04 -14.71
CA ILE A 69 9.43 15.18 -14.34
C ILE A 69 10.38 15.44 -15.49
N VAL A 70 10.35 16.65 -16.02
CA VAL A 70 11.20 17.08 -17.13
C VAL A 70 12.18 18.13 -16.63
N SER A 71 13.46 18.01 -17.04
CA SER A 71 14.48 19.01 -16.71
C SER A 71 14.17 20.35 -17.41
N HIS A 72 14.68 21.44 -16.85
CA HIS A 72 14.54 22.80 -17.42
C HIS A 72 14.93 22.87 -18.90
N ASN A 73 15.95 22.12 -19.28
CA ASN A 73 16.46 22.11 -20.66
C ASN A 73 15.72 21.10 -21.56
N GLY A 74 14.77 20.32 -21.04
CA GLY A 74 14.06 19.29 -21.80
C GLY A 74 14.87 18.06 -22.20
N PHE A 75 16.17 17.97 -21.82
CA PHE A 75 17.02 16.85 -22.22
C PHE A 75 16.92 15.62 -21.34
N VAL A 76 16.39 15.77 -20.15
CA VAL A 76 16.19 14.65 -19.20
C VAL A 76 14.74 14.57 -18.80
N GLU A 77 14.16 13.40 -18.93
CA GLU A 77 12.80 13.11 -18.53
C GLU A 77 12.78 11.90 -17.58
N MET A 78 12.09 12.02 -16.47
CA MET A 78 11.90 10.93 -15.51
C MET A 78 10.44 10.51 -15.52
N LYS A 79 10.19 9.25 -15.85
CA LYS A 79 8.85 8.64 -15.89
C LYS A 79 8.66 7.65 -14.77
N PHE A 80 7.47 7.61 -14.22
CA PHE A 80 7.05 6.56 -13.32
C PHE A 80 6.60 5.33 -14.10
N ILE A 81 7.06 4.15 -13.69
CA ILE A 81 6.66 2.86 -14.29
C ILE A 81 5.65 2.17 -13.39
N GLU A 82 6.06 1.79 -12.20
CA GLU A 82 5.25 1.06 -11.24
C GLU A 82 5.78 1.21 -9.82
N PHE A 83 4.97 0.89 -8.84
CA PHE A 83 5.43 0.71 -7.47
C PHE A 83 5.03 -0.67 -6.95
N ASN A 84 5.81 -1.20 -6.04
CA ASN A 84 5.53 -2.44 -5.33
C ASN A 84 5.73 -2.23 -3.83
N MET A 85 4.88 -2.86 -3.03
CA MET A 85 5.01 -2.83 -1.58
C MET A 85 5.62 -4.14 -1.10
N ALA A 86 6.72 -4.04 -0.38
CA ALA A 86 7.33 -5.16 0.30
C ALA A 86 6.61 -5.45 1.62
N LYS A 87 6.79 -6.65 2.13
CA LYS A 87 6.36 -6.98 3.49
C LYS A 87 7.23 -6.21 4.50
N PRO A 88 6.67 -5.79 5.65
CA PRO A 88 7.47 -5.23 6.73
C PRO A 88 8.60 -6.18 7.15
N ALA A 89 9.76 -5.63 7.46
CA ALA A 89 10.93 -6.41 7.87
C ALA A 89 10.73 -7.02 9.27
N PHE A 90 10.02 -6.30 10.14
CA PHE A 90 9.74 -6.70 11.51
C PHE A 90 8.24 -6.74 11.75
N ASP A 91 7.79 -7.64 12.60
CA ASP A 91 6.42 -7.67 13.05
C ASP A 91 6.13 -6.56 14.08
N THR A 92 4.87 -6.36 14.42
CA THR A 92 4.44 -5.33 15.37
C THR A 92 5.06 -5.51 16.76
N ARG A 93 5.19 -6.75 17.22
CA ARG A 93 5.76 -7.09 18.53
C ARG A 93 7.26 -6.77 18.58
N GLU A 94 7.98 -7.12 17.54
CA GLU A 94 9.41 -6.84 17.43
C GLU A 94 9.69 -5.34 17.33
N CYS A 95 8.87 -4.60 16.59
CA CYS A 95 8.94 -3.15 16.53
C CYS A 95 8.72 -2.50 17.90
N GLN A 96 7.76 -2.98 18.69
CA GLN A 96 7.55 -2.50 20.05
C GLN A 96 8.74 -2.77 20.97
N GLN A 97 9.32 -3.97 20.89
CA GLN A 97 10.48 -4.33 21.71
C GLN A 97 11.73 -3.52 21.38
N ARG A 98 11.92 -3.21 20.11
CA ARG A 98 13.09 -2.46 19.62
C ARG A 98 12.87 -0.96 19.58
N GLY A 99 11.66 -0.47 19.83
CA GLY A 99 11.32 0.95 19.71
C GLY A 99 11.35 1.46 18.26
N LEU A 100 11.08 0.57 17.29
CA LEU A 100 11.06 0.90 15.86
C LEU A 100 9.64 1.22 15.39
N THR A 101 9.54 1.98 14.32
CA THR A 101 8.28 2.21 13.62
C THR A 101 7.93 0.98 12.77
N TYR A 102 6.68 0.52 12.86
CA TYR A 102 6.17 -0.51 11.96
C TYR A 102 5.97 0.09 10.58
N ALA A 103 6.81 -0.27 9.63
CA ALA A 103 6.83 0.30 8.30
C ALA A 103 7.09 -0.76 7.23
N ALA A 104 6.50 -0.55 6.06
CA ALA A 104 6.75 -1.35 4.87
C ALA A 104 7.56 -0.53 3.86
N ALA A 105 8.43 -1.19 3.11
CA ALA A 105 9.15 -0.56 2.02
C ALA A 105 8.27 -0.49 0.77
N VAL A 106 8.15 0.71 0.20
CA VAL A 106 7.55 0.95 -1.11
C VAL A 106 8.69 1.13 -2.11
N ARG A 107 8.75 0.25 -3.08
CA ARG A 107 9.73 0.29 -4.16
C ARG A 107 9.11 0.87 -5.41
N ALA A 108 9.53 2.07 -5.77
CA ALA A 108 9.09 2.73 -6.99
C ALA A 108 10.11 2.53 -8.10
N LYS A 109 9.66 2.03 -9.24
CA LYS A 109 10.46 1.91 -10.46
C LYS A 109 10.26 3.14 -11.32
N LEU A 110 11.35 3.81 -11.59
CA LEU A 110 11.40 5.02 -12.38
C LEU A 110 12.25 4.78 -13.63
N GLN A 111 11.87 5.38 -14.74
CA GLN A 111 12.64 5.38 -15.97
C GLN A 111 13.18 6.77 -16.21
N MET A 112 14.49 6.88 -16.28
CA MET A 112 15.17 8.10 -16.70
C MET A 112 15.49 8.00 -18.20
N ILE A 113 15.11 9.00 -18.95
CA ILE A 113 15.36 9.12 -20.39
C ILE A 113 16.21 10.37 -20.59
N ILE A 114 17.35 10.18 -21.23
CA ILE A 114 18.24 11.28 -21.61
C ILE A 114 18.17 11.42 -23.13
N TYR A 115 17.90 12.62 -23.60
CA TYR A 115 17.85 12.97 -25.01
C TYR A 115 19.18 13.60 -25.44
N ASP A 116 19.61 13.33 -26.67
CA ASP A 116 20.78 13.95 -27.22
C ASP A 116 20.54 15.44 -27.53
N ARG A 117 21.59 16.26 -27.34
CA ARG A 117 21.53 17.69 -27.62
C ARG A 117 21.43 17.99 -29.14
N GLU A 118 22.04 17.15 -29.95
CA GLU A 118 22.06 17.33 -31.42
C GLU A 118 20.80 16.77 -32.07
N SER A 119 20.17 15.78 -31.48
CA SER A 119 18.97 15.17 -32.00
C SER A 119 17.95 14.96 -30.87
N PRO A 120 17.14 15.98 -30.52
CA PRO A 120 16.16 15.90 -29.40
C PRO A 120 15.15 14.76 -29.55
N GLN A 121 14.98 14.22 -30.76
CA GLN A 121 14.09 13.09 -31.01
C GLN A 121 14.77 11.72 -30.80
N ALA A 122 16.09 11.68 -30.74
CA ALA A 122 16.86 10.46 -30.50
C ALA A 122 17.02 10.25 -28.98
N LYS A 123 16.39 9.23 -28.47
CA LYS A 123 16.56 8.80 -27.07
C LYS A 123 17.91 8.10 -26.93
N THR A 124 18.87 8.76 -26.33
CA THR A 124 20.24 8.24 -26.24
C THR A 124 20.42 7.20 -25.14
N VAL A 125 19.81 7.42 -23.98
CA VAL A 125 19.93 6.53 -22.81
C VAL A 125 18.59 6.36 -22.14
N LYS A 126 18.23 5.10 -21.91
CA LYS A 126 17.09 4.73 -21.05
C LYS A 126 17.61 3.92 -19.88
N GLU A 127 17.48 4.42 -18.70
CA GLU A 127 17.90 3.76 -17.49
C GLU A 127 16.70 3.55 -16.56
N ILE A 128 16.54 2.33 -16.06
CA ILE A 128 15.51 2.02 -15.07
C ILE A 128 16.19 2.01 -13.71
N LYS A 129 15.67 2.83 -12.80
CA LYS A 129 16.13 2.91 -11.42
C LYS A 129 14.99 2.54 -10.47
N GLU A 130 15.34 1.88 -9.40
CA GLU A 130 14.43 1.53 -8.33
C GLU A 130 14.79 2.34 -7.08
N GLN A 131 13.80 3.04 -6.54
CA GLN A 131 13.94 3.83 -5.31
C GLN A 131 13.05 3.23 -4.22
N GLU A 132 13.63 3.08 -3.06
CA GLU A 132 12.95 2.54 -1.87
C GLU A 132 12.58 3.67 -0.91
N VAL A 133 11.33 3.70 -0.47
CA VAL A 133 10.80 4.64 0.51
C VAL A 133 10.02 3.86 1.56
N TYR A 134 10.23 4.18 2.84
CA TYR A 134 9.49 3.52 3.92
C TYR A 134 8.19 4.24 4.20
N MET A 135 7.11 3.46 4.30
CA MET A 135 5.78 3.92 4.65
C MET A 135 5.39 3.29 5.98
N GLY A 136 5.24 4.10 7.03
CA GLY A 136 4.78 3.66 8.35
C GLY A 136 3.26 3.52 8.41
N GLU A 137 2.79 2.64 9.29
CA GLU A 137 1.39 2.53 9.71
C GLU A 137 1.13 3.33 10.98
#